data_a78e268ceee8c0bae60c59ec87a6134c
#
_entry.id   a78e268ceee8c0bae60c59ec87a6134c
#
_cell.length_a   1.000
_cell.length_b   1.000
_cell.length_c   1.000
_cell.angle_alpha   90.00
_cell.angle_beta   90.00
_cell.angle_gamma   90.00
#
_symmetry.space_group_name_H-M   'P 1'
#
loop_
_entity.id
_entity.type
_entity.pdbx_description
1 polymer ?
#
loop_
_entity_poly.entity_id
_entity_poly.type
_entity_poly.pdbx_seq_one_letter_code
_entity_poly.pdbx_strand_id
1 'polypeptide(L)'
;ITTWHAYNHYNGKCFYVNTKDDSCVYHLSTQRPLVSCLFDSILVGHDLFIFQNIYKFFYENYACNVYPDYYLEAHPELFTDASTIVFAQHCEYFSTKMFEALAKFSTTKNIISLGGNQAYYKIQFSNNFKNIECRKDGTFLDNTLIPAGTWHTQFSSEAAYWGNAYTDAGYETYCSYKTMNANHWLFENCKIKN
;
A
#
# COMPACT_ATOMS: atom_id res chain seq x y z
N ILE A 1 -1.76 2.86 8.12
CA ILE A 1 -0.44 3.44 7.90
C ILE A 1 0.55 2.31 7.97
N THR A 2 1.03 1.87 6.84
CA THR A 2 2.11 0.90 6.83
C THR A 2 3.40 1.59 7.19
N THR A 3 3.88 1.25 8.34
CA THR A 3 5.20 1.65 8.79
C THR A 3 6.29 0.71 8.26
N TRP A 4 5.97 -0.01 7.18
CA TRP A 4 6.84 -1.03 6.61
C TRP A 4 7.86 -0.48 5.64
N HIS A 5 8.07 0.81 5.61
CA HIS A 5 9.08 1.44 4.77
C HIS A 5 10.49 1.03 5.19
N ALA A 6 10.80 -0.21 4.92
CA ALA A 6 12.16 -0.63 4.78
C ALA A 6 12.49 -0.54 3.29
N TYR A 7 12.59 0.66 2.84
CA TYR A 7 12.96 0.94 1.48
C TYR A 7 14.44 0.60 1.29
N ASN A 8 14.71 -0.44 0.56
CA ASN A 8 15.95 -0.52 -0.15
C ASN A 8 15.65 -0.68 -1.64
N HIS A 9 15.53 0.42 -2.33
CA HIS A 9 15.33 0.48 -3.77
C HIS A 9 16.42 -0.22 -4.56
N TYR A 10 17.60 -0.39 -3.97
CA TYR A 10 18.79 -0.73 -4.71
C TYR A 10 19.02 -2.22 -4.92
N ASN A 11 18.43 -3.11 -4.17
CA ASN A 11 18.71 -4.54 -4.36
C ASN A 11 17.55 -5.38 -4.90
N GLY A 12 16.33 -4.87 -4.90
CA GLY A 12 15.16 -5.52 -5.50
C GLY A 12 14.78 -6.90 -4.96
N LYS A 13 15.47 -7.43 -3.94
CA LYS A 13 15.35 -8.83 -3.50
C LYS A 13 14.67 -8.99 -2.15
N CYS A 14 14.95 -8.12 -1.20
CA CYS A 14 14.54 -8.24 0.18
C CYS A 14 13.99 -6.93 0.74
N PHE A 15 13.50 -6.92 1.98
CA PHE A 15 13.04 -5.70 2.62
C PHE A 15 14.15 -4.66 2.74
N TYR A 16 15.31 -5.07 3.24
CA TYR A 16 16.50 -4.23 3.29
C TYR A 16 17.77 -5.08 3.32
N VAL A 17 18.88 -4.43 3.12
CA VAL A 17 20.20 -5.03 3.22
C VAL A 17 20.77 -4.73 4.60
N ASN A 18 21.26 -5.76 5.27
CA ASN A 18 21.99 -5.59 6.51
C ASN A 18 23.31 -4.84 6.24
N THR A 19 23.49 -3.70 6.86
CA THR A 19 24.66 -2.83 6.64
C THR A 19 25.97 -3.40 7.15
N LYS A 20 25.94 -4.52 7.91
CA LYS A 20 27.13 -5.16 8.46
C LYS A 20 27.78 -6.15 7.50
N ASP A 21 26.97 -6.83 6.70
CA ASP A 21 27.43 -7.98 5.90
C ASP A 21 26.74 -8.06 4.52
N ASP A 22 26.00 -7.03 4.14
CA ASP A 22 25.24 -6.95 2.89
C ASP A 22 24.23 -8.10 2.67
N SER A 23 23.90 -8.83 3.72
CA SER A 23 22.91 -9.91 3.63
C SER A 23 21.49 -9.37 3.47
N CYS A 24 20.67 -10.09 2.71
CA CYS A 24 19.26 -9.80 2.56
C CYS A 24 18.48 -10.06 3.84
N VAL A 25 17.66 -9.11 4.26
CA VAL A 25 16.71 -9.26 5.36
C VAL A 25 15.30 -9.40 4.77
N TYR A 26 14.73 -10.58 4.92
CA TYR A 26 13.39 -10.90 4.43
C TYR A 26 12.30 -10.72 5.47
N HIS A 27 12.66 -10.67 6.74
CA HIS A 27 11.74 -10.60 7.87
C HIS A 27 11.91 -9.29 8.64
N LEU A 28 10.81 -8.65 8.97
CA LEU A 28 10.78 -7.47 9.82
C LEU A 28 9.85 -7.70 11.00
N SER A 29 10.26 -7.22 12.18
CA SER A 29 9.34 -7.09 13.29
C SER A 29 8.42 -5.89 13.10
N THR A 30 7.14 -6.07 13.36
CA THR A 30 6.17 -4.97 13.42
C THR A 30 6.32 -4.14 14.69
N GLN A 31 7.02 -4.67 15.69
CA GLN A 31 7.22 -4.05 17.00
C GLN A 31 8.54 -3.26 17.10
N ARG A 32 9.05 -2.76 15.99
CA ARG A 32 10.27 -1.96 15.97
C ARG A 32 9.97 -0.47 16.24
N PRO A 33 10.85 0.24 16.96
CA PRO A 33 10.69 1.68 17.14
C PRO A 33 10.89 2.42 15.81
N LEU A 34 10.07 3.44 15.59
CA LEU A 34 10.18 4.33 14.44
C LEU A 34 10.67 5.69 14.91
N VAL A 35 11.92 6.00 14.64
CA VAL A 35 12.53 7.28 15.01
C VAL A 35 11.99 8.43 14.16
N SER A 36 11.50 8.13 12.96
CA SER A 36 10.96 9.11 12.02
C SER A 36 9.60 9.72 12.40
N CYS A 37 9.03 9.33 13.54
CA CYS A 37 7.77 9.91 14.04
C CYS A 37 7.94 11.21 14.83
N LEU A 38 9.13 11.78 14.89
CA LEU A 38 9.37 13.07 15.53
C LEU A 38 8.88 14.18 14.61
N PHE A 39 7.91 14.94 15.10
CA PHE A 39 7.06 15.87 14.36
C PHE A 39 7.78 17.04 13.66
N ASP A 40 9.03 17.35 13.99
CA ASP A 40 9.72 18.55 13.52
C ASP A 40 10.86 18.30 12.53
N SER A 41 11.04 17.08 12.05
CA SER A 41 12.15 16.85 11.14
C SER A 41 11.65 16.79 9.68
N ILE A 42 12.26 17.61 8.86
CA ILE A 42 12.26 17.50 7.38
C ILE A 42 12.65 16.06 6.93
N LEU A 43 13.15 15.24 7.84
CA LEU A 43 13.50 13.84 7.70
C LEU A 43 12.33 12.88 7.99
N VAL A 44 11.17 13.37 8.43
CA VAL A 44 9.95 12.56 8.46
C VAL A 44 9.57 12.29 7.02
N GLY A 45 9.60 11.03 6.62
CA GLY A 45 9.31 10.63 5.25
C GLY A 45 8.04 11.31 4.74
N HIS A 46 8.06 11.77 3.52
CA HIS A 46 6.96 12.47 2.84
C HIS A 46 5.60 11.80 3.07
N ASP A 47 5.58 10.50 3.23
CA ASP A 47 4.39 9.69 3.39
C ASP A 47 3.57 9.99 4.64
N LEU A 48 4.21 10.21 5.79
CA LEU A 48 3.49 10.53 7.02
C LEU A 48 2.85 11.92 6.93
N PHE A 49 3.56 12.90 6.38
CA PHE A 49 3.06 14.26 6.19
C PHE A 49 1.87 14.29 5.22
N ILE A 50 1.98 13.59 4.09
CA ILE A 50 0.89 13.50 3.11
C ILE A 50 -0.31 12.79 3.75
N PHE A 51 -0.07 11.69 4.47
CA PHE A 51 -1.14 10.97 5.17
C PHE A 51 -1.87 11.88 6.16
N GLN A 52 -1.16 12.68 6.95
CA GLN A 52 -1.78 13.59 7.90
C GLN A 52 -2.73 14.60 7.23
N ASN A 53 -2.34 15.14 6.08
CA ASN A 53 -3.20 16.05 5.32
C ASN A 53 -4.43 15.36 4.73
N ILE A 54 -4.26 14.15 4.19
CA ILE A 54 -5.36 13.34 3.69
C ILE A 54 -6.31 12.97 4.83
N TYR A 55 -5.76 12.52 5.96
CA TYR A 55 -6.55 12.18 7.14
C TYR A 55 -7.34 13.39 7.66
N LYS A 56 -6.70 14.54 7.78
CA LYS A 56 -7.36 15.78 8.21
C LYS A 56 -8.54 16.12 7.31
N PHE A 57 -8.35 16.06 5.98
CA PHE A 57 -9.43 16.29 5.02
C PHE A 57 -10.62 15.37 5.25
N PHE A 58 -10.38 14.06 5.38
CA PHE A 58 -11.46 13.10 5.59
C PHE A 58 -12.12 13.27 6.97
N TYR A 59 -11.34 13.52 8.01
CA TYR A 59 -11.83 13.71 9.36
C TYR A 59 -12.72 14.96 9.48
N GLU A 60 -12.38 16.03 8.81
CA GLU A 60 -13.14 17.29 8.85
C GLU A 60 -14.41 17.25 7.99
N ASN A 61 -14.47 16.41 6.98
CA ASN A 61 -15.56 16.43 6.00
C ASN A 61 -16.45 15.19 6.00
N TYR A 62 -16.02 14.09 6.61
CA TYR A 62 -16.72 12.80 6.58
C TYR A 62 -16.62 12.08 7.92
N ALA A 63 -17.62 11.24 8.21
CA ALA A 63 -17.50 10.27 9.29
C ALA A 63 -16.55 9.17 8.85
N CYS A 64 -15.32 9.14 9.37
CA CYS A 64 -14.32 8.16 8.98
C CYS A 64 -13.60 7.55 10.19
N ASN A 65 -13.21 6.29 10.02
CA ASN A 65 -12.30 5.59 10.92
C ASN A 65 -10.97 5.34 10.19
N VAL A 66 -9.87 5.30 10.93
CA VAL A 66 -8.55 5.02 10.38
C VAL A 66 -8.02 3.74 10.99
N TYR A 67 -7.63 2.83 10.12
CA TYR A 67 -7.06 1.54 10.49
C TYR A 67 -5.73 1.32 9.76
N PRO A 68 -4.78 0.58 10.35
CA PRO A 68 -3.63 0.10 9.61
C PRO A 68 -4.10 -0.89 8.52
N ASP A 69 -3.40 -0.93 7.41
CA ASP A 69 -3.79 -1.75 6.25
C ASP A 69 -3.84 -3.25 6.55
N TYR A 70 -2.96 -3.76 7.39
CA TYR A 70 -2.98 -5.18 7.78
C TYR A 70 -4.27 -5.60 8.51
N TYR A 71 -5.10 -4.65 8.95
CA TYR A 71 -6.42 -4.95 9.50
C TYR A 71 -7.37 -5.52 8.44
N LEU A 72 -7.09 -5.36 7.16
CA LEU A 72 -7.81 -6.09 6.11
C LEU A 72 -7.73 -7.60 6.29
N GLU A 73 -6.61 -8.10 6.86
CA GLU A 73 -6.46 -9.51 7.22
C GLU A 73 -6.86 -9.78 8.67
N ALA A 74 -6.39 -8.95 9.61
CA ALA A 74 -6.53 -9.22 11.04
C ALA A 74 -7.96 -8.96 11.55
N HIS A 75 -8.65 -7.99 10.98
CA HIS A 75 -9.93 -7.48 11.44
C HIS A 75 -10.82 -7.04 10.27
N PRO A 76 -11.10 -7.91 9.29
CA PRO A 76 -11.90 -7.54 8.11
C PRO A 76 -13.33 -7.10 8.47
N GLU A 77 -13.84 -7.51 9.61
CA GLU A 77 -15.16 -7.12 10.11
C GLU A 77 -15.29 -5.61 10.33
N LEU A 78 -14.22 -4.91 10.65
CA LEU A 78 -14.21 -3.45 10.87
C LEU A 78 -14.53 -2.65 9.61
N PHE A 79 -14.41 -3.27 8.44
CA PHE A 79 -14.68 -2.62 7.15
C PHE A 79 -16.09 -2.93 6.62
N THR A 80 -16.87 -3.74 7.34
CA THR A 80 -18.16 -4.25 6.83
C THR A 80 -19.17 -3.14 6.62
N ASP A 81 -19.27 -2.20 7.55
CA ASP A 81 -20.27 -1.12 7.53
C ASP A 81 -19.82 0.11 6.71
N ALA A 82 -18.56 0.14 6.28
CA ALA A 82 -18.09 1.24 5.45
C ALA A 82 -18.69 1.16 4.04
N SER A 83 -19.14 2.28 3.51
CA SER A 83 -19.56 2.39 2.10
C SER A 83 -18.36 2.59 1.16
N THR A 84 -17.27 3.15 1.69
CA THR A 84 -16.07 3.48 0.93
C THR A 84 -14.82 3.14 1.73
N ILE A 85 -13.84 2.54 1.08
CA ILE A 85 -12.50 2.29 1.64
C ILE A 85 -11.50 3.16 0.88
N VAL A 86 -10.71 3.93 1.63
CA VAL A 86 -9.70 4.84 1.06
C VAL A 86 -8.31 4.38 1.45
N PHE A 87 -7.50 4.07 0.46
CA PHE A 87 -6.07 3.84 0.62
C PHE A 87 -5.36 5.17 0.45
N ALA A 88 -4.96 5.75 1.58
CA ALA A 88 -4.52 7.14 1.63
C ALA A 88 -3.06 7.35 1.20
N GLN A 89 -2.29 6.27 1.08
CA GLN A 89 -0.86 6.30 0.74
C GLN A 89 -0.45 5.01 0.03
N HIS A 90 0.87 4.82 -0.18
CA HIS A 90 1.44 3.59 -0.72
C HIS A 90 1.15 2.41 0.20
N CYS A 91 0.12 1.63 -0.10
CA CYS A 91 -0.13 0.34 0.54
C CYS A 91 0.49 -0.77 -0.31
N GLU A 92 1.81 -0.77 -0.38
CA GLU A 92 2.60 -1.55 -1.32
C GLU A 92 2.61 -3.05 -1.00
N TYR A 93 2.47 -3.40 0.28
CA TYR A 93 2.68 -4.75 0.77
C TYR A 93 1.36 -5.40 1.16
N PHE A 94 0.93 -6.40 0.39
CA PHE A 94 -0.33 -7.11 0.62
C PHE A 94 -0.10 -8.61 0.83
N SER A 95 -0.74 -9.15 1.85
CA SER A 95 -0.86 -10.60 2.00
C SER A 95 -1.96 -11.16 1.10
N THR A 96 -2.01 -12.48 0.94
CA THR A 96 -3.08 -13.14 0.19
C THR A 96 -4.45 -12.81 0.78
N LYS A 97 -4.59 -12.84 2.11
CA LYS A 97 -5.87 -12.54 2.76
C LYS A 97 -6.29 -11.07 2.65
N MET A 98 -5.33 -10.14 2.71
CA MET A 98 -5.62 -8.73 2.43
C MET A 98 -6.15 -8.54 1.01
N PHE A 99 -5.54 -9.22 0.05
CA PHE A 99 -5.96 -9.18 -1.35
C PHE A 99 -7.36 -9.79 -1.55
N GLU A 100 -7.64 -10.92 -0.91
CA GLU A 100 -8.96 -11.57 -0.92
C GLU A 100 -10.03 -10.68 -0.27
N ALA A 101 -9.70 -10.00 0.84
CA ALA A 101 -10.60 -9.04 1.48
C ALA A 101 -10.89 -7.85 0.55
N LEU A 102 -9.86 -7.30 -0.11
CA LEU A 102 -10.03 -6.23 -1.10
C LEU A 102 -10.92 -6.69 -2.26
N ALA A 103 -10.68 -7.89 -2.80
CA ALA A 103 -11.50 -8.47 -3.86
C ALA A 103 -12.98 -8.57 -3.45
N LYS A 104 -13.23 -9.05 -2.25
CA LYS A 104 -14.58 -9.14 -1.69
C LYS A 104 -15.23 -7.76 -1.53
N PHE A 105 -14.51 -6.80 -0.97
CA PHE A 105 -15.06 -5.46 -0.74
C PHE A 105 -15.30 -4.69 -2.04
N SER A 106 -14.48 -4.87 -3.07
CA SER A 106 -14.65 -4.21 -4.36
C SER A 106 -15.96 -4.55 -5.08
N THR A 107 -16.62 -5.64 -4.70
CA THR A 107 -17.94 -6.00 -5.27
C THR A 107 -19.11 -5.21 -4.66
N THR A 108 -18.93 -4.60 -3.49
CA THR A 108 -20.02 -3.98 -2.72
C THR A 108 -19.70 -2.58 -2.22
N LYS A 109 -18.45 -2.15 -2.31
CA LYS A 109 -17.97 -0.88 -1.76
C LYS A 109 -17.20 -0.07 -2.80
N ASN A 110 -17.19 1.24 -2.62
CA ASN A 110 -16.28 2.09 -3.37
C ASN A 110 -14.86 1.93 -2.82
N ILE A 111 -13.90 1.76 -3.72
CA ILE A 111 -12.48 1.72 -3.37
C ILE A 111 -11.80 2.93 -4.00
N ILE A 112 -11.11 3.71 -3.19
CA ILE A 112 -10.37 4.89 -3.63
C ILE A 112 -8.89 4.68 -3.30
N SER A 113 -8.02 4.83 -4.29
CA SER A 113 -6.58 4.83 -4.12
C SER A 113 -6.03 6.24 -4.35
N LEU A 114 -5.36 6.79 -3.35
CA LEU A 114 -4.73 8.11 -3.39
C LEU A 114 -3.19 8.03 -3.43
N GLY A 115 -2.64 6.85 -3.57
CA GLY A 115 -1.20 6.61 -3.68
C GLY A 115 -0.85 5.67 -4.81
N GLY A 116 0.43 5.58 -5.13
CA GLY A 116 0.99 4.58 -6.02
C GLY A 116 1.33 3.27 -5.32
N ASN A 117 1.84 2.29 -6.07
CA ASN A 117 2.33 0.99 -5.59
C ASN A 117 1.31 0.19 -4.76
N GLN A 118 0.03 0.35 -5.02
CA GLN A 118 -1.00 -0.34 -4.24
C GLN A 118 -0.96 -1.84 -4.50
N ALA A 119 -0.85 -2.64 -3.42
CA ALA A 119 -0.78 -4.09 -3.49
C ALA A 119 0.30 -4.60 -4.47
N TYR A 120 1.48 -4.01 -4.43
CA TYR A 120 2.55 -4.35 -5.38
C TYR A 120 3.31 -5.60 -4.99
N TYR A 121 3.82 -5.67 -3.75
CA TYR A 121 4.54 -6.84 -3.25
C TYR A 121 3.68 -7.74 -2.39
N LYS A 122 3.86 -9.04 -2.59
CA LYS A 122 3.25 -10.07 -1.76
C LYS A 122 4.04 -10.30 -0.49
N ILE A 123 3.32 -10.32 0.62
CA ILE A 123 3.88 -10.55 1.95
C ILE A 123 3.15 -11.67 2.68
N GLN A 124 3.73 -12.09 3.79
CA GLN A 124 3.12 -12.98 4.75
C GLN A 124 3.33 -12.45 6.16
N PHE A 125 2.28 -12.49 6.98
CA PHE A 125 2.39 -12.24 8.41
C PHE A 125 2.61 -13.56 9.17
N SER A 126 3.36 -13.48 10.25
CA SER A 126 3.58 -14.59 11.18
C SER A 126 3.59 -14.09 12.63
N ASN A 127 3.60 -15.03 13.57
CA ASN A 127 3.64 -14.73 15.01
C ASN A 127 2.56 -13.71 15.43
N ASN A 128 1.31 -13.97 15.03
CA ASN A 128 0.17 -13.09 15.30
C ASN A 128 0.44 -11.64 14.92
N PHE A 129 0.77 -11.40 13.65
CA PHE A 129 1.10 -10.09 13.06
C PHE A 129 2.33 -9.39 13.66
N LYS A 130 3.16 -10.07 14.46
CA LYS A 130 4.37 -9.49 15.02
C LYS A 130 5.54 -9.48 14.04
N ASN A 131 5.50 -10.34 13.04
CA ASN A 131 6.51 -10.42 12.00
C ASN A 131 5.86 -10.34 10.62
N ILE A 132 6.59 -9.75 9.69
CA ILE A 132 6.22 -9.67 8.28
C ILE A 132 7.38 -10.18 7.44
N GLU A 133 7.09 -11.01 6.46
CA GLU A 133 8.03 -11.51 5.47
C GLU A 133 7.73 -10.92 4.10
N CYS A 134 8.77 -10.50 3.37
CA CYS A 134 8.71 -10.11 1.98
C CYS A 134 9.94 -10.58 1.22
N ARG A 135 9.73 -11.24 0.07
CA ARG A 135 10.78 -11.70 -0.85
C ARG A 135 10.52 -11.12 -2.23
N LYS A 136 11.13 -9.99 -2.50
CA LYS A 136 10.94 -9.25 -3.76
C LYS A 136 11.52 -9.98 -4.98
N ASP A 137 12.43 -10.93 -4.75
CA ASP A 137 13.05 -11.77 -5.77
C ASP A 137 12.16 -12.89 -6.32
N GLY A 138 10.93 -13.02 -5.81
CA GLY A 138 9.98 -14.03 -6.25
C GLY A 138 10.24 -15.44 -5.72
N THR A 139 11.16 -15.62 -4.75
CA THR A 139 11.33 -16.90 -4.05
C THR A 139 10.10 -17.23 -3.20
N PHE A 140 10.00 -18.48 -2.74
CA PHE A 140 8.85 -18.88 -1.94
C PHE A 140 8.89 -18.26 -0.54
N LEU A 141 7.72 -17.87 -0.03
CA LEU A 141 7.55 -17.48 1.37
C LEU A 141 7.84 -18.67 2.27
N ASP A 142 8.43 -18.41 3.44
CA ASP A 142 8.83 -19.46 4.38
C ASP A 142 7.65 -20.36 4.75
N ASN A 143 7.95 -21.66 4.80
CA ASN A 143 6.98 -22.70 5.14
C ASN A 143 5.74 -22.76 4.21
N THR A 144 5.83 -22.22 3.03
CA THR A 144 4.76 -22.26 2.03
C THR A 144 5.30 -22.67 0.67
N LEU A 145 4.40 -23.11 -0.23
CA LEU A 145 4.69 -23.25 -1.65
C LEU A 145 4.17 -22.04 -2.46
N ILE A 146 3.89 -20.93 -1.75
CA ILE A 146 3.32 -19.73 -2.35
C ILE A 146 4.45 -18.86 -2.85
N PRO A 147 4.54 -18.59 -4.15
CA PRO A 147 5.54 -17.67 -4.70
C PRO A 147 5.39 -16.28 -4.07
N ALA A 148 6.51 -15.66 -3.73
CA ALA A 148 6.59 -14.26 -3.35
C ALA A 148 6.74 -13.35 -4.58
N GLY A 149 7.25 -12.15 -4.41
CA GLY A 149 7.44 -11.17 -5.49
C GLY A 149 6.24 -10.26 -5.67
N THR A 150 6.01 -9.83 -6.90
CA THR A 150 4.95 -8.87 -7.23
C THR A 150 3.62 -9.57 -7.55
N TRP A 151 2.51 -8.93 -7.17
CA TRP A 151 1.17 -9.49 -7.44
C TRP A 151 0.87 -9.60 -8.93
N HIS A 152 1.25 -8.63 -9.76
CA HIS A 152 0.93 -8.65 -11.20
C HIS A 152 1.65 -9.76 -11.98
N THR A 153 2.73 -10.30 -11.44
CA THR A 153 3.45 -11.41 -12.11
C THR A 153 2.94 -12.80 -11.70
N GLN A 154 1.97 -12.88 -10.77
CA GLN A 154 1.53 -14.17 -10.24
C GLN A 154 0.14 -14.57 -10.75
N PHE A 155 -0.91 -14.38 -9.98
CA PHE A 155 -2.22 -14.96 -10.30
C PHE A 155 -3.36 -13.93 -10.39
N SER A 156 -3.19 -12.77 -9.79
CA SER A 156 -4.19 -11.73 -9.76
C SER A 156 -3.49 -10.39 -9.86
N SER A 157 -3.74 -9.69 -10.95
CA SER A 157 -3.17 -8.36 -11.10
C SER A 157 -3.93 -7.37 -10.22
N GLU A 158 -3.20 -6.54 -9.52
CA GLU A 158 -3.72 -5.38 -8.80
C GLU A 158 -4.54 -4.47 -9.72
N ALA A 159 -4.23 -4.47 -11.02
CA ALA A 159 -4.96 -3.70 -12.02
C ALA A 159 -6.44 -4.06 -12.12
N ALA A 160 -6.83 -5.29 -11.74
CA ALA A 160 -8.23 -5.69 -11.72
C ALA A 160 -9.07 -4.91 -10.69
N TYR A 161 -8.44 -4.36 -9.65
CA TYR A 161 -9.10 -3.62 -8.57
C TYR A 161 -8.85 -2.13 -8.62
N TRP A 162 -7.65 -1.71 -9.05
CA TRP A 162 -7.26 -0.31 -9.10
C TRP A 162 -7.44 0.32 -10.48
N GLY A 163 -7.68 -0.48 -11.52
CA GLY A 163 -7.71 -0.03 -12.91
C GLY A 163 -6.34 0.28 -13.50
N ASN A 164 -5.28 0.16 -12.71
CA ASN A 164 -3.89 0.33 -13.13
C ASN A 164 -2.96 -0.59 -12.33
N ALA A 165 -1.77 -0.82 -12.86
CA ALA A 165 -0.67 -1.50 -12.17
C ALA A 165 0.54 -0.56 -12.13
N TYR A 166 1.30 -0.64 -11.04
CA TYR A 166 2.57 0.06 -10.97
C TYR A 166 3.63 -0.65 -11.82
N THR A 167 4.42 0.13 -12.53
CA THR A 167 5.64 -0.32 -13.20
C THR A 167 6.78 0.63 -12.89
N ASP A 168 8.01 0.15 -12.92
CA ASP A 168 9.21 0.98 -12.72
C ASP A 168 9.49 1.89 -13.93
N ALA A 169 8.79 1.65 -15.05
CA ALA A 169 8.94 2.46 -16.25
C ALA A 169 8.47 3.89 -15.96
N GLY A 170 9.38 4.84 -16.12
CA GLY A 170 9.09 6.24 -15.88
C GLY A 170 9.26 6.68 -14.42
N TYR A 171 9.93 5.90 -13.57
CA TYR A 171 10.32 6.33 -12.23
C TYR A 171 10.98 7.71 -12.26
N GLU A 172 10.57 8.58 -11.33
CA GLU A 172 11.00 10.00 -11.26
C GLU A 172 10.67 10.85 -12.50
N THR A 173 9.73 10.40 -13.35
CA THR A 173 9.25 11.20 -14.47
C THR A 173 7.87 11.80 -14.18
N TYR A 174 7.62 12.94 -14.79
CA TYR A 174 6.32 13.63 -14.71
C TYR A 174 5.73 13.73 -16.10
N CYS A 175 4.52 13.24 -16.26
CA CYS A 175 3.76 13.36 -17.50
C CYS A 175 2.58 14.32 -17.30
N SER A 176 2.29 15.11 -18.30
CA SER A 176 0.99 15.79 -18.37
C SER A 176 -0.12 14.76 -18.61
N TYR A 177 -1.32 15.04 -18.14
CA TYR A 177 -2.49 14.24 -18.38
C TYR A 177 -3.56 15.03 -19.13
N LYS A 178 -4.41 14.32 -19.83
CA LYS A 178 -5.58 14.89 -20.50
C LYS A 178 -6.84 14.19 -19.99
N THR A 179 -7.80 14.95 -19.53
CA THR A 179 -9.10 14.41 -19.15
C THR A 179 -9.86 13.97 -20.40
N MET A 180 -10.13 12.67 -20.55
CA MET A 180 -10.81 12.12 -21.73
C MET A 180 -12.32 12.34 -21.68
N ASN A 181 -12.92 12.42 -20.51
CA ASN A 181 -14.35 12.68 -20.33
C ASN A 181 -14.57 13.72 -19.22
N ALA A 182 -14.49 14.99 -19.58
CA ALA A 182 -14.69 16.11 -18.64
C ALA A 182 -16.12 16.20 -18.10
N ASN A 183 -17.10 15.57 -18.77
CA ASN A 183 -18.50 15.56 -18.35
C ASN A 183 -18.83 14.38 -17.40
N HIS A 184 -17.84 13.59 -17.00
CA HIS A 184 -18.08 12.53 -16.03
C HIS A 184 -18.49 13.11 -14.67
N TRP A 185 -19.44 12.49 -13.99
CA TRP A 185 -19.96 12.95 -12.70
C TRP A 185 -18.87 13.25 -11.65
N LEU A 186 -17.74 12.53 -11.71
CA LEU A 186 -16.58 12.72 -10.85
C LEU A 186 -16.01 14.15 -10.93
N PHE A 187 -16.20 14.83 -12.04
CA PHE A 187 -15.71 16.17 -12.29
C PHE A 187 -16.78 17.25 -12.12
N GLU A 188 -17.98 16.87 -11.64
CA GLU A 188 -19.03 17.81 -11.35
C GLU A 188 -18.52 18.81 -10.30
N ASN A 189 -18.65 20.10 -10.60
CA ASN A 189 -18.09 21.20 -9.81
C ASN A 189 -16.55 21.32 -9.78
N CYS A 190 -15.81 20.54 -10.54
CA CYS A 190 -14.38 20.71 -10.71
C CYS A 190 -14.08 21.70 -11.85
N LYS A 191 -13.15 22.65 -11.61
CA LYS A 191 -12.62 23.49 -12.67
C LYS A 191 -11.53 22.72 -13.43
N ILE A 192 -11.93 21.94 -14.42
CA ILE A 192 -10.97 21.26 -15.29
C ILE A 192 -10.46 22.29 -16.30
N LYS A 193 -9.15 22.55 -16.27
CA LYS A 193 -8.48 23.30 -17.33
C LYS A 193 -8.04 22.32 -18.40
N ASN A 194 -8.58 22.46 -19.61
CA ASN A 194 -8.11 21.74 -20.80
C ASN A 194 -6.76 22.27 -21.26
#